data_42efe7028c79ac5dc364598a61fdbd4d
#
_entry.id   42efe7028c79ac5dc364598a61fdbd4d
#
_cell.length_a   1.000
_cell.length_b   1.000
_cell.length_c   1.000
_cell.angle_alpha   90.00
_cell.angle_beta   90.00
_cell.angle_gamma   90.00
#
_symmetry.space_group_name_H-M   'P 1'
#
loop_
_entity.id
_entity.type
_entity.pdbx_description
1 polymer ?
#
loop_
_entity_poly.entity_id
_entity_poly.type
_entity_poly.pdbx_seq_one_letter_code
_entity_poly.pdbx_strand_id
1 'polypeptide(L)'
;YLLVPGYSSKECIPANVSLRTPLVKFRRGEEPAVSINTPMVSAIIQSVSNDTMAIALAQEGGISFIYGSQSIEDQAQMVRNVKGHKAGFVKSDSNLRPDATLKDVLELHELTGHSTVAITADGTGTGKLVGIVTDKDYRVSRMPLDMKVSEFMTPLSRLVYTTEDITLKIANDIIWDHKINSLPIVDDRGHLKFFVFRKDYSNPVSYTHLRAHETGAYLV
;
A
#
# COMPACT_ATOMS: atom_id res chain seq x y z
N TYR A 1 -4.95 12.66 31.45
CA TYR A 1 -4.06 13.82 31.43
C TYR A 1 -4.88 15.09 31.59
N LEU A 2 -4.39 16.02 32.40
CA LEU A 2 -4.97 17.36 32.54
C LEU A 2 -4.12 18.35 31.74
N LEU A 3 -4.77 19.20 30.95
CA LEU A 3 -4.09 20.29 30.24
C LEU A 3 -3.91 21.46 31.22
N VAL A 4 -2.68 21.91 31.35
CA VAL A 4 -2.38 23.13 32.12
C VAL A 4 -2.66 24.34 31.22
N PRO A 5 -3.47 25.32 31.67
CA PRO A 5 -3.71 26.52 30.90
C PRO A 5 -2.42 27.26 30.60
N GLY A 6 -2.26 27.72 29.36
CA GLY A 6 -1.11 28.49 28.89
C GLY A 6 -1.54 29.66 28.00
N TYR A 7 -0.60 30.53 27.67
CA TYR A 7 -0.86 31.63 26.77
C TYR A 7 -1.06 31.12 25.34
N SER A 8 -2.11 31.55 24.68
CA SER A 8 -2.40 31.25 23.27
C SER A 8 -2.40 32.54 22.46
N SER A 9 -1.51 32.66 21.49
CA SER A 9 -1.46 33.80 20.57
C SER A 9 -2.35 33.57 19.34
N LYS A 10 -2.58 34.60 18.54
CA LYS A 10 -3.30 34.51 17.26
C LYS A 10 -2.62 33.58 16.24
N GLU A 11 -1.34 33.28 16.44
CA GLU A 11 -0.54 32.40 15.58
C GLU A 11 -0.69 30.92 15.97
N CYS A 12 -1.29 30.61 17.13
CA CYS A 12 -1.54 29.24 17.57
C CYS A 12 -2.75 28.64 16.85
N ILE A 13 -2.63 28.51 15.53
CA ILE A 13 -3.61 27.84 14.67
C ILE A 13 -3.05 26.49 14.18
N PRO A 14 -3.89 25.48 13.86
CA PRO A 14 -3.41 24.16 13.43
C PRO A 14 -2.39 24.18 12.28
N ALA A 15 -2.53 25.10 11.35
CA ALA A 15 -1.60 25.25 10.21
C ALA A 15 -0.16 25.63 10.62
N ASN A 16 0.01 26.26 11.79
CA ASN A 16 1.31 26.73 12.29
C ASN A 16 1.91 25.76 13.33
N VAL A 17 1.17 24.72 13.75
CA VAL A 17 1.62 23.77 14.75
C VAL A 17 2.34 22.61 14.07
N SER A 18 3.57 22.31 14.51
CA SER A 18 4.30 21.10 14.09
C SER A 18 4.23 20.07 15.22
N LEU A 19 3.85 18.84 14.87
CA LEU A 19 3.87 17.70 15.76
C LEU A 19 5.21 16.95 15.74
N ARG A 20 6.16 17.38 14.90
CA ARG A 20 7.47 16.75 14.78
C ARG A 20 8.17 16.75 16.15
N THR A 21 8.52 15.55 16.59
CA THR A 21 9.05 15.30 17.94
C THR A 21 10.31 14.47 17.87
N PRO A 22 11.40 14.84 18.60
CA PRO A 22 12.59 14.02 18.71
C PRO A 22 12.28 12.75 19.51
N LEU A 23 12.72 11.60 19.01
CA LEU A 23 12.55 10.31 19.70
C LEU A 23 13.72 10.00 20.64
N VAL A 24 14.89 10.60 20.39
CA VAL A 24 16.11 10.41 21.15
C VAL A 24 16.61 11.72 21.76
N LYS A 25 17.40 11.62 22.84
CA LYS A 25 18.03 12.78 23.44
C LYS A 25 19.00 13.44 22.45
N PHE A 26 19.03 14.75 22.43
CA PHE A 26 19.91 15.56 21.61
C PHE A 26 20.40 16.78 22.41
N ARG A 27 21.50 17.38 22.01
CA ARG A 27 22.00 18.61 22.61
C ARG A 27 21.32 19.83 21.99
N ARG A 28 21.17 20.88 22.79
CA ARG A 28 20.60 22.14 22.28
C ARG A 28 21.44 22.69 21.12
N GLY A 29 20.81 22.92 19.97
CA GLY A 29 21.48 23.38 18.76
C GLY A 29 21.93 22.27 17.81
N GLU A 30 21.76 21.00 18.16
CA GLU A 30 21.98 19.86 17.29
C GLU A 30 20.65 19.31 16.77
N GLU A 31 20.64 18.77 15.55
CA GLU A 31 19.48 18.03 15.05
C GLU A 31 19.42 16.65 15.73
N PRO A 32 18.26 16.22 16.23
CA PRO A 32 18.10 14.89 16.79
C PRO A 32 18.36 13.81 15.74
N ALA A 33 19.10 12.76 16.11
CA ALA A 33 19.39 11.65 15.21
C ALA A 33 18.13 10.93 14.69
N VAL A 34 17.05 10.98 15.49
CA VAL A 34 15.77 10.37 15.16
C VAL A 34 14.64 11.29 15.58
N SER A 35 13.74 11.59 14.64
CA SER A 35 12.51 12.35 14.87
C SER A 35 11.33 11.64 14.22
N ILE A 36 10.15 11.79 14.81
CA ILE A 36 8.86 11.32 14.28
C ILE A 36 7.98 12.53 13.95
N ASN A 37 7.12 12.40 12.96
CA ASN A 37 6.26 13.50 12.50
C ASN A 37 5.02 13.66 13.40
N THR A 38 4.56 12.58 14.00
CA THR A 38 3.46 12.54 14.96
C THR A 38 3.93 11.84 16.23
N PRO A 39 3.73 12.39 17.43
CA PRO A 39 4.23 11.84 18.69
C PRO A 39 3.41 10.63 19.16
N MET A 40 3.28 9.62 18.28
CA MET A 40 2.56 8.38 18.56
C MET A 40 3.52 7.20 18.47
N VAL A 41 3.56 6.40 19.53
CA VAL A 41 4.41 5.22 19.65
C VAL A 41 3.55 4.06 20.16
N SER A 42 3.61 2.90 19.54
CA SER A 42 2.88 1.73 20.03
C SER A 42 3.64 1.05 21.19
N ALA A 43 2.90 0.52 22.14
CA ALA A 43 3.44 -0.23 23.25
C ALA A 43 3.94 -1.61 22.79
N ILE A 44 5.05 -2.11 23.36
CA ILE A 44 5.63 -3.42 23.03
C ILE A 44 4.79 -4.54 23.64
N ILE A 45 3.63 -4.78 23.10
CA ILE A 45 2.67 -5.80 23.56
C ILE A 45 2.21 -6.62 22.36
N GLN A 46 2.15 -7.94 22.50
CA GLN A 46 1.79 -8.87 21.43
C GLN A 46 0.43 -8.55 20.78
N SER A 47 -0.56 -8.15 21.56
CA SER A 47 -1.89 -7.80 21.06
C SER A 47 -1.97 -6.41 20.39
N VAL A 48 -0.90 -5.61 20.44
CA VAL A 48 -0.90 -4.22 19.95
C VAL A 48 0.11 -4.01 18.83
N SER A 49 1.36 -4.41 19.00
CA SER A 49 2.49 -3.97 18.16
C SER A 49 2.99 -5.04 17.22
N ASN A 50 2.17 -5.47 16.29
CA ASN A 50 2.54 -6.31 15.14
C ASN A 50 2.93 -5.45 13.92
N ASP A 51 3.24 -6.08 12.80
CA ASP A 51 3.56 -5.44 11.53
C ASP A 51 2.41 -4.57 10.98
N THR A 52 1.15 -5.00 11.15
CA THR A 52 -0.02 -4.22 10.73
C THR A 52 -0.11 -2.89 11.48
N MET A 53 0.05 -2.90 12.81
CA MET A 53 0.07 -1.69 13.63
C MET A 53 1.28 -0.81 13.28
N ALA A 54 2.45 -1.41 13.03
CA ALA A 54 3.66 -0.68 12.65
C ALA A 54 3.47 0.06 11.33
N ILE A 55 2.86 -0.57 10.33
CA ILE A 55 2.52 0.05 9.04
C ILE A 55 1.54 1.21 9.25
N ALA A 56 0.46 0.99 9.99
CA ALA A 56 -0.55 2.01 10.25
C ALA A 56 0.04 3.24 10.96
N LEU A 57 0.86 3.03 12.00
CA LEU A 57 1.51 4.14 12.71
C LEU A 57 2.54 4.87 11.83
N ALA A 58 3.30 4.15 11.01
CA ALA A 58 4.24 4.77 10.08
C ALA A 58 3.51 5.66 9.05
N GLN A 59 2.34 5.25 8.57
CA GLN A 59 1.49 6.05 7.69
C GLN A 59 1.04 7.36 8.34
N GLU A 60 0.78 7.36 9.64
CA GLU A 60 0.42 8.56 10.40
C GLU A 60 1.64 9.36 10.92
N GLY A 61 2.86 8.94 10.58
CA GLY A 61 4.10 9.62 10.99
C GLY A 61 4.61 9.26 12.38
N GLY A 62 4.03 8.24 13.00
CA GLY A 62 4.48 7.66 14.27
C GLY A 62 5.49 6.53 14.08
N ILE A 63 5.75 5.78 15.16
CA ILE A 63 6.65 4.62 15.17
C ILE A 63 6.07 3.48 15.99
N SER A 64 6.41 2.24 15.62
CA SER A 64 6.07 1.05 16.40
C SER A 64 7.33 0.30 16.83
N PHE A 65 7.29 -0.24 18.04
CA PHE A 65 8.26 -1.24 18.50
C PHE A 65 7.58 -2.61 18.43
N ILE A 66 7.99 -3.44 17.48
CA ILE A 66 7.43 -4.77 17.31
C ILE A 66 7.73 -5.61 18.56
N TYR A 67 6.70 -6.31 19.08
CA TYR A 67 6.84 -7.14 20.26
C TYR A 67 7.86 -8.28 20.05
N GLY A 68 8.49 -8.76 21.13
CA GLY A 68 9.59 -9.72 21.10
C GLY A 68 9.28 -11.09 21.70
N SER A 69 7.99 -11.44 21.90
CA SER A 69 7.58 -12.74 22.48
C SER A 69 7.38 -13.86 21.44
N GLN A 70 7.62 -13.60 20.16
CA GLN A 70 7.61 -14.58 19.08
C GLN A 70 9.01 -15.09 18.76
N SER A 71 9.12 -16.02 17.80
CA SER A 71 10.40 -16.47 17.28
C SER A 71 11.18 -15.34 16.59
N ILE A 72 12.51 -15.48 16.49
CA ILE A 72 13.37 -14.53 15.77
C ILE A 72 12.96 -14.44 14.31
N GLU A 73 12.59 -15.58 13.71
CA GLU A 73 12.16 -15.69 12.33
C GLU A 73 10.86 -14.91 12.07
N ASP A 74 9.87 -15.03 12.95
CA ASP A 74 8.60 -14.34 12.85
C ASP A 74 8.80 -12.83 13.04
N GLN A 75 9.59 -12.41 14.02
CA GLN A 75 9.91 -11.00 14.23
C GLN A 75 10.64 -10.41 13.01
N ALA A 76 11.62 -11.11 12.48
CA ALA A 76 12.33 -10.70 11.27
C ALA A 76 11.38 -10.62 10.05
N GLN A 77 10.38 -11.52 9.97
CA GLN A 77 9.38 -11.46 8.90
C GLN A 77 8.46 -10.24 9.07
N MET A 78 8.00 -9.92 10.27
CA MET A 78 7.23 -8.70 10.53
C MET A 78 8.02 -7.44 10.14
N VAL A 79 9.30 -7.37 10.48
CA VAL A 79 10.17 -6.26 10.08
C VAL A 79 10.29 -6.17 8.55
N ARG A 80 10.48 -7.29 7.86
CA ARG A 80 10.50 -7.32 6.38
C ARG A 80 9.18 -6.84 5.79
N ASN A 81 8.04 -7.23 6.37
CA ASN A 81 6.71 -6.78 5.93
C ASN A 81 6.59 -5.24 6.04
N VAL A 82 6.99 -4.67 7.18
CA VAL A 82 6.97 -3.22 7.39
C VAL A 82 7.90 -2.50 6.42
N LYS A 83 9.14 -2.98 6.27
CA LYS A 83 10.14 -2.37 5.37
C LYS A 83 9.76 -2.50 3.89
N GLY A 84 9.11 -3.59 3.51
CA GLY A 84 8.64 -3.83 2.14
C GLY A 84 7.31 -3.13 1.80
N HIS A 85 6.66 -2.52 2.79
CA HIS A 85 5.40 -1.83 2.54
C HIS A 85 5.66 -0.49 1.83
N LYS A 86 5.04 -0.29 0.67
CA LYS A 86 5.05 0.97 -0.07
C LYS A 86 3.62 1.54 -0.07
N ALA A 87 3.42 2.73 0.51
CA ALA A 87 2.11 3.39 0.51
C ALA A 87 1.57 3.58 -0.91
N GLY A 88 0.32 3.20 -1.14
CA GLY A 88 -0.32 3.24 -2.46
C GLY A 88 0.09 2.12 -3.41
N PHE A 89 1.05 1.25 -3.03
CA PHE A 89 1.43 0.06 -3.78
C PHE A 89 0.84 -1.17 -3.09
N VAL A 90 -0.19 -1.74 -3.69
CA VAL A 90 -0.97 -2.85 -3.11
C VAL A 90 -0.53 -4.17 -3.73
N LYS A 91 -0.23 -5.19 -2.93
CA LYS A 91 -0.03 -6.55 -3.43
C LYS A 91 -1.37 -7.13 -3.89
N SER A 92 -1.36 -7.87 -4.99
CA SER A 92 -2.58 -8.50 -5.48
C SER A 92 -2.93 -9.72 -4.64
N ASP A 93 -4.14 -9.73 -4.12
CA ASP A 93 -4.80 -10.87 -3.45
C ASP A 93 -5.87 -11.53 -4.33
N SER A 94 -6.16 -10.92 -5.48
CA SER A 94 -7.17 -11.36 -6.44
C SER A 94 -6.47 -11.75 -7.74
N ASN A 95 -6.13 -13.04 -7.86
CA ASN A 95 -5.33 -13.56 -8.97
C ASN A 95 -5.93 -14.83 -9.53
N LEU A 96 -5.96 -14.96 -10.86
CA LEU A 96 -6.42 -16.16 -11.57
C LEU A 96 -5.45 -16.51 -12.71
N ARG A 97 -5.59 -17.74 -13.21
CA ARG A 97 -4.89 -18.21 -14.40
C ARG A 97 -5.70 -17.88 -15.65
N PRO A 98 -5.08 -17.85 -16.85
CA PRO A 98 -5.79 -17.59 -18.10
C PRO A 98 -6.84 -18.63 -18.46
N ASP A 99 -6.72 -19.87 -17.95
CA ASP A 99 -7.64 -20.98 -18.16
C ASP A 99 -8.84 -21.02 -17.17
N ALA A 100 -8.83 -20.13 -16.16
CA ALA A 100 -9.97 -19.91 -15.27
C ALA A 100 -11.20 -19.39 -16.05
N THR A 101 -12.37 -19.48 -15.44
CA THR A 101 -13.66 -19.14 -16.05
C THR A 101 -14.23 -17.83 -15.52
N LEU A 102 -15.26 -17.29 -16.19
CA LEU A 102 -16.02 -16.15 -15.69
C LEU A 102 -16.63 -16.44 -14.31
N LYS A 103 -17.06 -17.69 -14.07
CA LYS A 103 -17.57 -18.10 -12.77
C LYS A 103 -16.52 -17.90 -11.66
N ASP A 104 -15.28 -18.31 -11.92
CA ASP A 104 -14.17 -18.14 -10.95
C ASP A 104 -13.89 -16.66 -10.67
N VAL A 105 -14.02 -15.78 -11.67
CA VAL A 105 -13.89 -14.33 -11.49
C VAL A 105 -14.99 -13.79 -10.56
N LEU A 106 -16.23 -14.23 -10.74
CA LEU A 106 -17.36 -13.79 -9.90
C LEU A 106 -17.23 -14.28 -8.46
N GLU A 107 -16.86 -15.55 -8.27
CA GLU A 107 -16.61 -16.12 -6.94
C GLU A 107 -15.48 -15.37 -6.22
N LEU A 108 -14.38 -15.08 -6.93
CA LEU A 108 -13.28 -14.30 -6.37
C LEU A 108 -13.70 -12.86 -6.02
N HIS A 109 -14.53 -12.23 -6.85
CA HIS A 109 -15.08 -10.90 -6.58
C HIS A 109 -15.99 -10.91 -5.33
N GLU A 110 -16.83 -11.92 -5.16
CA GLU A 110 -17.66 -12.07 -3.95
C GLU A 110 -16.79 -12.27 -2.69
N LEU A 111 -15.71 -13.02 -2.81
CA LEU A 111 -14.81 -13.33 -1.69
C LEU A 111 -13.96 -12.12 -1.27
N THR A 112 -13.40 -11.39 -2.22
CA THR A 112 -12.42 -10.33 -1.96
C THR A 112 -13.01 -8.91 -1.99
N GLY A 113 -14.14 -8.72 -2.67
CA GLY A 113 -14.73 -7.40 -2.93
C GLY A 113 -13.96 -6.55 -3.95
N HIS A 114 -12.93 -7.11 -4.61
CA HIS A 114 -12.10 -6.39 -5.56
C HIS A 114 -12.59 -6.53 -6.99
N SER A 115 -12.75 -5.40 -7.70
CA SER A 115 -13.21 -5.37 -9.09
C SER A 115 -12.09 -5.58 -10.13
N THR A 116 -10.84 -5.64 -9.70
CA THR A 116 -9.69 -5.87 -10.57
C THR A 116 -9.02 -7.19 -10.18
N VAL A 117 -8.93 -8.10 -11.14
CA VAL A 117 -8.30 -9.41 -10.99
C VAL A 117 -7.06 -9.47 -11.86
N ALA A 118 -5.90 -9.78 -11.28
CA ALA A 118 -4.68 -10.01 -12.05
C ALA A 118 -4.72 -11.40 -12.69
N ILE A 119 -4.37 -11.46 -13.96
CA ILE A 119 -4.22 -12.74 -14.66
C ILE A 119 -2.74 -13.01 -14.82
N THR A 120 -2.28 -14.04 -14.08
CA THR A 120 -0.88 -14.45 -14.06
C THR A 120 -0.73 -15.87 -14.58
N ALA A 121 0.44 -16.21 -15.10
CA ALA A 121 0.67 -17.52 -15.73
C ALA A 121 0.42 -18.70 -14.78
N ASP A 122 0.68 -18.51 -13.48
CA ASP A 122 0.52 -19.53 -12.42
C ASP A 122 -0.68 -19.28 -11.48
N GLY A 123 -1.41 -18.15 -11.65
CA GLY A 123 -2.53 -17.76 -10.79
C GLY A 123 -2.12 -17.18 -9.44
N THR A 124 -0.84 -16.86 -9.24
CA THR A 124 -0.34 -16.28 -7.98
C THR A 124 -0.14 -14.77 -8.08
N GLY A 125 -0.16 -14.07 -6.93
CA GLY A 125 0.06 -12.62 -6.84
C GLY A 125 1.48 -12.17 -7.20
N THR A 126 2.39 -13.11 -7.46
CA THR A 126 3.78 -12.85 -7.86
C THR A 126 4.14 -13.56 -9.17
N GLY A 127 3.16 -14.17 -9.84
CA GLY A 127 3.35 -14.84 -11.12
C GLY A 127 3.62 -13.86 -12.27
N LYS A 128 4.05 -14.40 -13.42
CA LYS A 128 4.25 -13.60 -14.63
C LYS A 128 2.90 -13.02 -15.10
N LEU A 129 2.82 -11.70 -15.23
CA LEU A 129 1.59 -11.01 -15.65
C LEU A 129 1.25 -11.35 -17.10
N VAL A 130 0.02 -11.77 -17.35
CA VAL A 130 -0.52 -12.09 -18.69
C VAL A 130 -1.57 -11.06 -19.11
N GLY A 131 -2.33 -10.54 -18.14
CA GLY A 131 -3.38 -9.56 -18.37
C GLY A 131 -4.09 -9.17 -17.09
N ILE A 132 -5.19 -8.45 -17.22
CA ILE A 132 -6.11 -8.16 -16.12
C ILE A 132 -7.55 -8.36 -16.56
N VAL A 133 -8.44 -8.59 -15.58
CA VAL A 133 -9.89 -8.52 -15.75
C VAL A 133 -10.44 -7.46 -14.81
N THR A 134 -11.34 -6.65 -15.33
CA THR A 134 -12.09 -5.63 -14.58
C THR A 134 -13.58 -5.79 -14.83
N ASP A 135 -14.41 -5.12 -14.05
CA ASP A 135 -15.87 -5.04 -14.21
C ASP A 135 -16.32 -4.55 -15.60
N LYS A 136 -15.43 -3.94 -16.39
CA LYS A 136 -15.69 -3.47 -17.75
C LYS A 136 -15.49 -4.53 -18.83
N ASP A 137 -14.74 -5.60 -18.50
CA ASP A 137 -14.34 -6.63 -19.46
C ASP A 137 -15.41 -7.71 -19.64
N TYR A 138 -16.41 -7.81 -18.73
CA TYR A 138 -17.44 -8.83 -18.81
C TYR A 138 -18.85 -8.30 -18.50
N ARG A 139 -19.85 -9.02 -19.01
CA ARG A 139 -21.28 -8.80 -18.69
C ARG A 139 -21.94 -10.15 -18.43
N VAL A 140 -22.28 -10.43 -17.19
CA VAL A 140 -22.90 -11.70 -16.74
C VAL A 140 -24.16 -12.03 -17.53
N SER A 141 -24.95 -11.04 -17.94
CA SER A 141 -26.19 -11.24 -18.73
C SER A 141 -25.97 -11.64 -20.19
N ARG A 142 -24.73 -11.60 -20.70
CA ARG A 142 -24.40 -11.83 -22.10
C ARG A 142 -23.30 -12.84 -22.34
N MET A 143 -22.61 -13.26 -21.31
CA MET A 143 -21.46 -14.14 -21.42
C MET A 143 -21.73 -15.43 -20.64
N PRO A 144 -21.40 -16.62 -21.20
CA PRO A 144 -21.53 -17.88 -20.49
C PRO A 144 -20.55 -17.94 -19.32
N LEU A 145 -20.97 -18.55 -18.21
CA LEU A 145 -20.18 -18.61 -16.99
C LEU A 145 -18.91 -19.48 -17.11
N ASP A 146 -18.90 -20.40 -18.06
CA ASP A 146 -17.76 -21.27 -18.40
C ASP A 146 -16.78 -20.67 -19.41
N MET A 147 -17.04 -19.43 -19.87
CA MET A 147 -16.15 -18.71 -20.77
C MET A 147 -14.79 -18.49 -20.10
N LYS A 148 -13.72 -18.80 -20.81
CA LYS A 148 -12.37 -18.67 -20.28
C LYS A 148 -11.93 -17.22 -20.15
N VAL A 149 -11.22 -16.90 -19.09
CA VAL A 149 -10.66 -15.56 -18.82
C VAL A 149 -9.81 -15.06 -19.97
N SER A 150 -9.03 -15.94 -20.61
CA SER A 150 -8.19 -15.62 -21.77
C SER A 150 -8.96 -15.03 -22.97
N GLU A 151 -10.28 -15.26 -23.06
CA GLU A 151 -11.11 -14.80 -24.17
C GLU A 151 -11.63 -13.37 -23.98
N PHE A 152 -11.76 -12.91 -22.72
CA PHE A 152 -12.31 -11.57 -22.43
C PHE A 152 -11.38 -10.66 -21.61
N MET A 153 -10.29 -11.16 -21.05
CA MET A 153 -9.35 -10.33 -20.33
C MET A 153 -8.73 -9.23 -21.20
N THR A 154 -8.28 -8.15 -20.59
CA THR A 154 -7.37 -7.21 -21.23
C THR A 154 -5.96 -7.80 -21.23
N PRO A 155 -5.41 -8.24 -22.38
CA PRO A 155 -4.10 -8.88 -22.45
C PRO A 155 -2.97 -7.87 -22.22
N LEU A 156 -1.79 -8.37 -21.79
CA LEU A 156 -0.62 -7.55 -21.50
C LEU A 156 -0.22 -6.63 -22.67
N SER A 157 -0.45 -7.03 -23.93
CA SER A 157 -0.14 -6.23 -25.13
C SER A 157 -0.95 -4.92 -25.25
N ARG A 158 -2.12 -4.85 -24.58
CA ARG A 158 -2.98 -3.65 -24.54
C ARG A 158 -3.00 -2.98 -23.17
N LEU A 159 -2.27 -3.54 -22.23
CA LEU A 159 -2.26 -3.07 -20.85
C LEU A 159 -1.18 -2.01 -20.66
N VAL A 160 -1.54 -0.92 -19.99
CA VAL A 160 -0.56 0.03 -19.46
C VAL A 160 -0.02 -0.53 -18.15
N TYR A 161 1.27 -0.77 -18.10
CA TYR A 161 1.99 -1.25 -16.91
C TYR A 161 3.35 -0.58 -16.81
N THR A 162 4.02 -0.72 -15.69
CA THR A 162 5.35 -0.13 -15.49
C THR A 162 6.23 -1.04 -14.63
N THR A 163 7.51 -0.68 -14.51
CA THR A 163 8.50 -1.42 -13.73
C THR A 163 8.56 -0.93 -12.28
N GLU A 164 9.24 -1.68 -11.43
CA GLU A 164 9.28 -1.55 -9.98
C GLU A 164 9.89 -0.21 -9.46
N ASP A 165 10.73 0.45 -10.25
CA ASP A 165 11.51 1.62 -9.85
C ASP A 165 10.77 2.95 -10.06
N ILE A 166 9.48 2.99 -9.80
CA ILE A 166 8.72 4.23 -9.89
C ILE A 166 8.25 4.76 -8.54
N THR A 167 8.11 6.07 -8.46
CA THR A 167 7.46 6.73 -7.31
C THR A 167 5.94 6.72 -7.48
N LEU A 168 5.21 6.85 -6.37
CA LEU A 168 3.76 6.95 -6.43
C LEU A 168 3.28 8.16 -7.25
N LYS A 169 4.06 9.25 -7.26
CA LYS A 169 3.76 10.44 -8.08
C LYS A 169 3.77 10.07 -9.57
N ILE A 170 4.83 9.41 -10.05
CA ILE A 170 4.94 8.97 -11.44
C ILE A 170 3.82 7.97 -11.78
N ALA A 171 3.51 7.03 -10.88
CA ALA A 171 2.41 6.09 -11.09
C ALA A 171 1.06 6.81 -11.23
N ASN A 172 0.82 7.84 -10.43
CA ASN A 172 -0.39 8.66 -10.51
C ASN A 172 -0.46 9.48 -11.80
N ASP A 173 0.65 10.04 -12.26
CA ASP A 173 0.72 10.76 -13.54
C ASP A 173 0.38 9.81 -14.70
N ILE A 174 0.92 8.58 -14.71
CA ILE A 174 0.59 7.55 -15.72
C ILE A 174 -0.90 7.19 -15.66
N ILE A 175 -1.47 6.97 -14.46
CA ILE A 175 -2.89 6.68 -14.27
C ILE A 175 -3.77 7.80 -14.83
N TRP A 176 -3.37 9.05 -14.60
CA TRP A 176 -4.10 10.22 -15.06
C TRP A 176 -4.04 10.37 -16.59
N ASP A 177 -2.86 10.29 -17.17
CA ASP A 177 -2.62 10.49 -18.59
C ASP A 177 -3.32 9.42 -19.45
N HIS A 178 -3.25 8.17 -19.01
CA HIS A 178 -3.89 7.03 -19.69
C HIS A 178 -5.34 6.80 -19.29
N LYS A 179 -5.89 7.57 -18.32
CA LYS A 179 -7.29 7.46 -17.84
C LYS A 179 -7.66 6.04 -17.37
N ILE A 180 -6.69 5.34 -16.79
CA ILE A 180 -6.88 3.99 -16.24
C ILE A 180 -7.26 4.04 -14.75
N ASN A 181 -7.84 2.96 -14.23
CA ASN A 181 -8.21 2.85 -12.81
C ASN A 181 -7.20 2.06 -11.98
N SER A 182 -6.39 1.24 -12.63
CA SER A 182 -5.38 0.42 -11.99
C SER A 182 -4.13 0.35 -12.87
N LEU A 183 -2.97 0.46 -12.24
CA LEU A 183 -1.66 0.37 -12.90
C LEU A 183 -0.90 -0.82 -12.29
N PRO A 184 -0.73 -1.92 -13.03
CA PRO A 184 0.13 -3.01 -12.61
C PRO A 184 1.61 -2.61 -12.66
N ILE A 185 2.36 -3.06 -11.68
CA ILE A 185 3.80 -2.88 -11.58
C ILE A 185 4.46 -4.25 -11.59
N VAL A 186 5.38 -4.44 -12.52
CA VAL A 186 6.08 -5.70 -12.73
C VAL A 186 7.59 -5.53 -12.51
N ASP A 187 8.28 -6.62 -12.27
CA ASP A 187 9.75 -6.64 -12.31
C ASP A 187 10.30 -6.74 -13.75
N ASP A 188 11.62 -6.69 -13.90
CA ASP A 188 12.31 -6.79 -15.18
C ASP A 188 12.02 -8.11 -15.94
N ARG A 189 11.52 -9.14 -15.23
CA ARG A 189 11.14 -10.44 -15.80
C ARG A 189 9.65 -10.53 -16.13
N GLY A 190 8.89 -9.47 -15.85
CA GLY A 190 7.44 -9.39 -16.08
C GLY A 190 6.59 -10.04 -15.00
N HIS A 191 7.13 -10.31 -13.79
CA HIS A 191 6.35 -10.82 -12.68
C HIS A 191 5.64 -9.67 -11.96
N LEU A 192 4.38 -9.89 -11.58
CA LEU A 192 3.58 -8.92 -10.85
C LEU A 192 4.16 -8.68 -9.46
N LYS A 193 4.32 -7.42 -9.09
CA LYS A 193 4.77 -6.98 -7.76
C LYS A 193 3.68 -6.24 -7.00
N PHE A 194 3.10 -5.22 -7.64
CA PHE A 194 2.11 -4.34 -7.02
C PHE A 194 1.07 -3.87 -8.03
N PHE A 195 -0.02 -3.34 -7.49
CA PHE A 195 -0.94 -2.43 -8.18
C PHE A 195 -0.91 -1.05 -7.54
N VAL A 196 -1.15 -0.02 -8.35
CA VAL A 196 -1.54 1.31 -7.89
C VAL A 196 -2.94 1.60 -8.42
N PHE A 197 -3.85 2.05 -7.55
CA PHE A 197 -5.25 2.32 -7.90
C PHE A 197 -5.55 3.80 -7.88
N ARG A 198 -6.37 4.26 -8.83
CA ARG A 198 -6.78 5.67 -8.97
C ARG A 198 -7.52 6.21 -7.74
N LYS A 199 -8.31 5.39 -7.03
CA LYS A 199 -9.03 5.81 -5.83
C LYS A 199 -8.11 6.18 -4.66
N ASP A 200 -6.90 5.65 -4.63
CA ASP A 200 -5.90 5.98 -3.60
C ASP A 200 -5.32 7.38 -3.82
N TYR A 201 -5.40 7.90 -5.05
CA TYR A 201 -5.01 9.27 -5.42
C TYR A 201 -6.00 10.34 -4.93
N SER A 202 -7.30 10.05 -4.91
CA SER A 202 -8.34 11.04 -4.57
C SER A 202 -8.49 11.29 -3.07
N ASN A 203 -7.76 10.57 -2.22
CA ASN A 203 -7.77 10.78 -0.78
C ASN A 203 -6.67 11.77 -0.38
N PRO A 204 -6.99 13.04 0.00
CA PRO A 204 -5.99 14.05 0.35
C PRO A 204 -5.10 13.67 1.55
N VAL A 205 -5.53 12.69 2.33
CA VAL A 205 -4.75 12.11 3.44
C VAL A 205 -3.50 11.38 2.94
N SER A 206 -3.50 10.85 1.70
CA SER A 206 -2.36 10.11 1.14
C SER A 206 -1.12 10.99 0.88
N TYR A 207 -1.28 12.30 0.66
CA TYR A 207 -0.14 13.21 0.44
C TYR A 207 0.67 13.51 1.70
N THR A 208 0.02 13.56 2.85
CA THR A 208 0.70 13.73 4.14
C THR A 208 1.40 12.44 4.57
N HIS A 209 0.86 11.28 4.19
CA HIS A 209 1.41 9.96 4.51
C HIS A 209 2.68 9.61 3.71
N LEU A 210 2.82 10.10 2.47
CA LEU A 210 4.02 9.86 1.66
C LEU A 210 5.30 10.42 2.33
N ARG A 211 5.22 11.58 2.99
CA ARG A 211 6.36 12.15 3.73
C ARG A 211 6.69 11.37 5.01
N ALA A 212 5.71 10.77 5.65
CA ALA A 212 5.92 9.94 6.83
C ALA A 212 6.64 8.62 6.48
N HIS A 213 6.38 8.06 5.30
CA HIS A 213 7.03 6.83 4.82
C HIS A 213 8.51 7.01 4.50
N GLU A 214 8.91 8.16 3.97
CA GLU A 214 10.32 8.45 3.70
C GLU A 214 11.15 8.55 5.00
N THR A 215 10.52 9.00 6.10
CA THR A 215 11.19 9.09 7.41
C THR A 215 11.08 7.81 8.25
N GLY A 216 10.00 7.04 8.10
CA GLY A 216 9.78 5.77 8.81
C GLY A 216 10.68 4.61 8.33
N ALA A 217 11.17 4.66 7.08
CA ALA A 217 12.00 3.62 6.50
C ALA A 217 13.40 3.48 7.15
N TYR A 218 13.83 4.44 7.96
CA TYR A 218 15.13 4.44 8.64
C TYR A 218 15.11 3.96 10.10
N LEU A 219 13.94 3.55 10.62
CA LEU A 219 13.73 3.40 12.06
C LEU A 219 13.39 1.99 12.53
N VAL A 220 13.75 0.97 11.76
CA VAL A 220 13.66 -0.42 12.23
C VAL A 220 15.04 -1.02 12.37
#